data_5e8501b473ef94ed0e50c36a8cf0d8b5
#
_entry.id   5e8501b473ef94ed0e50c36a8cf0d8b5
#
_cell.length_a   1.000
_cell.length_b   1.000
_cell.length_c   1.000
_cell.angle_alpha   90.00
_cell.angle_beta   90.00
_cell.angle_gamma   90.00
#
_symmetry.space_group_name_H-M   'P 1'
#
loop_
_entity.id
_entity.type
_entity.pdbx_description
1 polymer ?
#
loop_
_entity_poly.entity_id
_entity_poly.type
_entity_poly.pdbx_seq_one_letter_code
_entity_poly.pdbx_strand_id
1 'polypeptide(L)'
;MDIWETKATKAGEIDVLVVWGDRAIVVQAKSKRLTLEARKGNDQVIRNDFKKSVQDAYDQAVLCAQCLGDSRFTLATTNGRAVVLPYELKEIYVFCVVSDHYPALSFQARQFLKLATAPRVQPPLIMDVFTIDAMTEMLQSPLHFLSYVNRRANYADQVLASQELTILAFHLKQNLWIDADVDLLALGDDFAAGLDIAMAARRRNVPGAATPNGILTRFDATTIGRVVREIEAQPEPATIDLGFLLLTLGEDTVKNASRAIDRLAARAKADGKHHDLTLGFGAVTAGLTVHCSDDPLSIAVPRLQSYCERRKYKEKASRWFGLCMTPAGPRVRFGVSLSYPWVESEAMDEATRDMQAPMPIGDAFAALFRGKSPRKKVGRNDACPCGSGLKYKKCCLN
;
A
#
# COMPACT_ATOMS: atom_id res chain seq x y z
N MET A 1 9.02 1.43 -26.06
CA MET A 1 7.69 0.96 -26.49
C MET A 1 7.03 2.05 -27.32
N ASP A 2 6.43 1.69 -28.45
CA ASP A 2 5.79 2.63 -29.36
C ASP A 2 4.28 2.67 -29.15
N ILE A 3 3.71 3.85 -29.24
CA ILE A 3 2.27 4.10 -29.18
C ILE A 3 1.84 4.59 -30.57
N TRP A 4 0.85 3.90 -31.15
CA TRP A 4 0.37 4.18 -32.50
C TRP A 4 -1.11 4.57 -32.46
N GLU A 5 -1.47 5.67 -33.12
CA GLU A 5 -2.85 6.07 -33.37
C GLU A 5 -3.40 5.37 -34.62
N THR A 6 -2.55 5.24 -35.65
CA THR A 6 -2.84 4.47 -36.85
C THR A 6 -1.59 3.64 -37.22
N LYS A 7 -1.70 2.74 -38.21
CA LYS A 7 -0.53 1.97 -38.69
C LYS A 7 0.61 2.85 -39.23
N ALA A 8 0.33 4.14 -39.53
CA ALA A 8 1.29 5.08 -40.08
C ALA A 8 1.61 6.25 -39.15
N THR A 9 0.82 6.49 -38.12
CA THR A 9 0.94 7.65 -37.23
C THR A 9 1.36 7.20 -35.85
N LYS A 10 2.64 7.45 -35.49
CA LYS A 10 3.15 7.24 -34.14
C LYS A 10 2.70 8.39 -33.23
N ALA A 11 1.99 8.09 -32.16
CA ALA A 11 1.50 9.08 -31.19
C ALA A 11 2.54 9.39 -30.10
N GLY A 12 3.37 8.41 -29.74
CA GLY A 12 4.40 8.59 -28.71
C GLY A 12 5.34 7.42 -28.58
N GLU A 13 6.32 7.59 -27.72
CA GLU A 13 7.30 6.55 -27.35
C GLU A 13 7.52 6.56 -25.85
N ILE A 14 7.50 5.37 -25.25
CA ILE A 14 7.83 5.14 -23.83
C ILE A 14 9.16 4.42 -23.79
N ASP A 15 10.14 4.98 -23.09
CA ASP A 15 11.45 4.34 -22.95
C ASP A 15 11.33 3.02 -22.20
N VAL A 16 10.67 3.01 -21.02
CA VAL A 16 10.35 1.79 -20.28
C VAL A 16 8.92 1.85 -19.74
N LEU A 17 8.13 0.82 -20.04
CA LEU A 17 6.82 0.60 -19.44
C LEU A 17 6.89 -0.60 -18.50
N VAL A 18 6.54 -0.38 -17.22
CA VAL A 18 6.35 -1.44 -16.24
C VAL A 18 4.86 -1.56 -15.94
N VAL A 19 4.31 -2.76 -16.02
CA VAL A 19 2.90 -3.04 -15.69
C VAL A 19 2.85 -4.14 -14.65
N TRP A 20 2.09 -3.88 -13.58
CA TRP A 20 1.87 -4.85 -12.52
C TRP A 20 0.42 -4.75 -12.01
N GLY A 21 -0.40 -5.75 -12.35
CA GLY A 21 -1.84 -5.69 -12.15
C GLY A 21 -2.47 -4.53 -12.92
N ASP A 22 -3.19 -3.66 -12.22
CA ASP A 22 -3.84 -2.46 -12.76
C ASP A 22 -3.02 -1.17 -12.52
N ARG A 23 -1.72 -1.29 -12.24
CA ARG A 23 -0.76 -0.19 -12.10
C ARG A 23 0.24 -0.19 -13.23
N ALA A 24 0.60 0.99 -13.69
CA ALA A 24 1.66 1.17 -14.67
C ALA A 24 2.65 2.23 -14.22
N ILE A 25 3.91 2.07 -14.61
CA ILE A 25 4.95 3.09 -14.50
C ILE A 25 5.44 3.40 -15.90
N VAL A 26 5.29 4.65 -16.31
CA VAL A 26 5.82 5.21 -17.55
C VAL A 26 7.13 5.90 -17.24
N VAL A 27 8.23 5.37 -17.72
CA VAL A 27 9.56 5.94 -17.55
C VAL A 27 9.98 6.68 -18.81
N GLN A 28 10.40 7.92 -18.63
CA GLN A 28 11.09 8.70 -19.66
C GLN A 28 12.48 9.09 -19.14
N ALA A 29 13.51 8.75 -19.90
CA ALA A 29 14.89 8.98 -19.56
C ALA A 29 15.50 10.04 -20.48
N LYS A 30 16.24 10.97 -19.92
CA LYS A 30 16.97 11.99 -20.68
C LYS A 30 18.46 11.98 -20.35
N SER A 31 19.29 11.91 -21.37
CA SER A 31 20.75 11.93 -21.24
C SER A 31 21.33 13.36 -21.14
N LYS A 32 20.47 14.38 -21.15
CA LYS A 32 20.91 15.79 -21.05
C LYS A 32 21.55 16.04 -19.68
N ARG A 33 22.82 16.49 -19.73
CA ARG A 33 23.59 16.88 -18.54
C ARG A 33 23.44 18.37 -18.28
N LEU A 34 23.63 18.77 -17.01
CA LEU A 34 23.81 20.17 -16.66
C LEU A 34 25.05 20.74 -17.37
N THR A 35 24.85 21.86 -18.04
CA THR A 35 25.97 22.59 -18.63
C THR A 35 26.91 23.16 -17.56
N LEU A 36 28.16 23.48 -17.93
CA LEU A 36 29.13 24.04 -17.00
C LEU A 36 28.65 25.39 -16.43
N GLU A 37 27.95 26.21 -17.22
CA GLU A 37 27.39 27.47 -16.76
C GLU A 37 26.25 27.27 -15.75
N ALA A 38 25.40 26.27 -15.95
CA ALA A 38 24.40 25.89 -14.95
C ALA A 38 25.07 25.44 -13.64
N ARG A 39 26.13 24.64 -13.72
CA ARG A 39 26.91 24.19 -12.54
C ARG A 39 27.60 25.35 -11.80
N LYS A 40 27.91 26.46 -12.48
CA LYS A 40 28.44 27.68 -11.88
C LYS A 40 27.35 28.57 -11.24
N GLY A 41 26.07 28.14 -11.29
CA GLY A 41 24.98 28.87 -10.66
C GLY A 41 24.26 29.87 -11.51
N ASN A 42 24.42 29.84 -12.87
CA ASN A 42 23.64 30.69 -13.76
C ASN A 42 22.17 30.25 -13.80
N ASP A 43 21.30 31.01 -13.13
CA ASP A 43 19.89 30.69 -12.95
C ASP A 43 19.13 30.49 -14.27
N GLN A 44 19.36 31.34 -15.27
CA GLN A 44 18.70 31.21 -16.57
C GLN A 44 19.10 29.93 -17.30
N VAL A 45 20.37 29.56 -17.20
CA VAL A 45 20.89 28.32 -17.80
C VAL A 45 20.39 27.09 -17.05
N ILE A 46 20.33 27.14 -15.71
CA ILE A 46 19.73 26.08 -14.87
C ILE A 46 18.27 25.82 -15.30
N ARG A 47 17.46 26.88 -15.45
CA ARG A 47 16.06 26.75 -15.88
C ARG A 47 15.92 26.17 -17.29
N ASN A 48 16.78 26.55 -18.20
CA ASN A 48 16.79 26.03 -19.58
C ASN A 48 17.23 24.58 -19.64
N ASP A 49 18.24 24.17 -18.85
CA ASP A 49 18.70 22.80 -18.75
C ASP A 49 17.63 21.93 -18.07
N PHE A 50 17.00 22.43 -17.00
CA PHE A 50 15.88 21.77 -16.35
C PHE A 50 14.71 21.54 -17.33
N LYS A 51 14.34 22.55 -18.09
CA LYS A 51 13.27 22.41 -19.09
C LYS A 51 13.56 21.27 -20.06
N LYS A 52 14.74 21.23 -20.65
CA LYS A 52 15.13 20.24 -21.67
C LYS A 52 15.33 18.82 -21.12
N SER A 53 15.69 18.69 -19.85
CA SER A 53 15.96 17.38 -19.24
C SER A 53 14.80 16.84 -18.44
N VAL A 54 14.00 17.67 -17.81
CA VAL A 54 12.94 17.28 -16.88
C VAL A 54 11.55 17.59 -17.43
N GLN A 55 11.28 18.87 -17.79
CA GLN A 55 9.95 19.24 -18.27
C GLN A 55 9.57 18.51 -19.57
N ASP A 56 10.48 18.47 -20.55
CA ASP A 56 10.22 17.79 -21.83
C ASP A 56 10.04 16.27 -21.63
N ALA A 57 10.75 15.66 -20.65
CA ALA A 57 10.53 14.25 -20.30
C ALA A 57 9.16 14.05 -19.67
N TYR A 58 8.78 14.92 -18.75
CA TYR A 58 7.47 14.87 -18.09
C TYR A 58 6.32 15.04 -19.08
N ASP A 59 6.39 16.04 -19.94
CA ASP A 59 5.35 16.31 -20.94
C ASP A 59 5.17 15.11 -21.89
N GLN A 60 6.27 14.50 -22.32
CA GLN A 60 6.25 13.27 -23.13
C GLN A 60 5.64 12.10 -22.36
N ALA A 61 6.02 11.91 -21.08
CA ALA A 61 5.51 10.83 -20.26
C ALA A 61 3.99 10.95 -19.99
N VAL A 62 3.52 12.18 -19.71
CA VAL A 62 2.08 12.44 -19.50
C VAL A 62 1.28 12.17 -20.77
N LEU A 63 1.77 12.63 -21.93
CA LEU A 63 1.14 12.34 -23.22
C LEU A 63 1.03 10.81 -23.44
N CYS A 64 2.12 10.10 -23.22
CA CYS A 64 2.12 8.62 -23.32
C CYS A 64 1.17 7.97 -22.32
N ALA A 65 1.15 8.45 -21.07
CA ALA A 65 0.26 7.93 -20.03
C ALA A 65 -1.23 8.13 -20.36
N GLN A 66 -1.58 9.26 -21.00
CA GLN A 66 -2.94 9.52 -21.46
C GLN A 66 -3.39 8.55 -22.58
N CYS A 67 -2.43 8.12 -23.43
CA CYS A 67 -2.72 7.14 -24.47
C CYS A 67 -2.90 5.71 -23.93
N LEU A 68 -2.38 5.41 -22.72
CA LEU A 68 -2.53 4.09 -22.10
C LEU A 68 -3.98 3.87 -21.66
N GLY A 69 -4.60 2.81 -22.15
CA GLY A 69 -6.00 2.50 -21.82
C GLY A 69 -7.03 3.22 -22.69
N ASP A 70 -6.61 4.04 -23.65
CA ASP A 70 -7.50 4.58 -24.68
C ASP A 70 -7.48 3.66 -25.92
N SER A 71 -8.62 3.11 -26.27
CA SER A 71 -8.79 2.13 -27.34
C SER A 71 -8.43 2.66 -28.75
N ARG A 72 -8.26 3.97 -28.91
CA ARG A 72 -7.79 4.59 -30.16
C ARG A 72 -6.32 4.29 -30.43
N PHE A 73 -5.55 3.96 -29.38
CA PHE A 73 -4.12 3.73 -29.49
C PHE A 73 -3.77 2.25 -29.36
N THR A 74 -2.77 1.83 -30.11
CA THR A 74 -2.19 0.49 -30.00
C THR A 74 -0.76 0.58 -29.47
N LEU A 75 -0.40 -0.38 -28.64
CA LEU A 75 0.92 -0.47 -28.04
C LEU A 75 1.74 -1.54 -28.76
N ALA A 76 2.98 -1.23 -29.09
CA ALA A 76 3.90 -2.18 -29.70
C ALA A 76 5.30 -2.07 -29.08
N THR A 77 5.97 -3.19 -28.95
CA THR A 77 7.40 -3.23 -28.62
C THR A 77 8.23 -2.66 -29.78
N THR A 78 9.48 -2.31 -29.53
CA THR A 78 10.41 -1.77 -30.57
C THR A 78 10.59 -2.70 -31.77
N ASN A 79 10.33 -4.00 -31.61
CA ASN A 79 10.35 -4.99 -32.71
C ASN A 79 8.95 -5.25 -33.30
N GLY A 80 7.98 -4.39 -33.03
CA GLY A 80 6.65 -4.41 -33.66
C GLY A 80 5.65 -5.41 -33.06
N ARG A 81 5.98 -6.10 -31.97
CA ARG A 81 5.04 -7.00 -31.29
C ARG A 81 3.97 -6.20 -30.54
N ALA A 82 2.71 -6.47 -30.81
CA ALA A 82 1.59 -5.84 -30.08
C ALA A 82 1.63 -6.19 -28.59
N VAL A 83 1.30 -5.22 -27.76
CA VAL A 83 1.20 -5.36 -26.30
C VAL A 83 -0.23 -5.06 -25.89
N VAL A 84 -0.82 -5.98 -25.11
CA VAL A 84 -2.16 -5.81 -24.53
C VAL A 84 -2.00 -5.70 -23.01
N LEU A 85 -2.63 -4.70 -22.42
CA LEU A 85 -2.62 -4.54 -20.97
C LEU A 85 -3.56 -5.58 -20.33
N PRO A 86 -3.15 -6.25 -19.24
CA PRO A 86 -3.94 -7.32 -18.63
C PRO A 86 -5.22 -6.81 -17.95
N TYR A 87 -5.21 -5.55 -17.50
CA TYR A 87 -6.32 -4.89 -16.82
C TYR A 87 -6.50 -3.45 -17.27
N GLU A 88 -7.65 -2.88 -17.01
CA GLU A 88 -7.84 -1.43 -17.07
C GLU A 88 -6.99 -0.77 -15.99
N LEU A 89 -6.16 0.22 -16.39
CA LEU A 89 -5.24 0.87 -15.47
C LEU A 89 -5.98 1.78 -14.50
N LYS A 90 -5.77 1.58 -13.22
CA LYS A 90 -6.30 2.40 -12.13
C LYS A 90 -5.39 3.59 -11.84
N GLU A 91 -4.09 3.39 -11.83
CA GLU A 91 -3.08 4.40 -11.53
C GLU A 91 -1.88 4.27 -12.48
N ILE A 92 -1.43 5.40 -12.99
CA ILE A 92 -0.27 5.50 -13.87
C ILE A 92 0.72 6.45 -13.23
N TYR A 93 1.89 5.94 -12.89
CA TYR A 93 2.98 6.70 -12.32
C TYR A 93 3.95 7.13 -13.41
N VAL A 94 4.42 8.36 -13.33
CA VAL A 94 5.36 8.94 -14.28
C VAL A 94 6.72 9.07 -13.61
N PHE A 95 7.76 8.48 -14.22
CA PHE A 95 9.13 8.61 -13.81
C PHE A 95 9.91 9.40 -14.84
N CYS A 96 10.49 10.52 -14.43
CA CYS A 96 11.43 11.30 -15.23
C CYS A 96 12.84 11.01 -14.71
N VAL A 97 13.62 10.26 -15.48
CA VAL A 97 14.95 9.82 -15.07
C VAL A 97 16.01 10.59 -15.83
N VAL A 98 16.91 11.25 -15.10
CA VAL A 98 18.06 11.94 -15.67
C VAL A 98 19.33 11.11 -15.50
N SER A 99 20.23 11.17 -16.49
CA SER A 99 21.44 10.34 -16.53
C SER A 99 22.54 10.76 -15.57
N ASP A 100 22.48 11.98 -15.04
CA ASP A 100 23.52 12.56 -14.20
C ASP A 100 22.90 13.12 -12.92
N HIS A 101 23.73 13.28 -11.90
CA HIS A 101 23.29 13.88 -10.64
C HIS A 101 22.99 15.37 -10.84
N TYR A 102 21.77 15.76 -10.49
CA TYR A 102 21.34 17.17 -10.41
C TYR A 102 21.27 17.58 -8.93
N PRO A 103 22.05 18.57 -8.48
CA PRO A 103 21.97 19.06 -7.11
C PRO A 103 20.55 19.51 -6.76
N ALA A 104 20.04 19.05 -5.61
CA ALA A 104 18.70 19.38 -5.12
C ALA A 104 17.57 19.15 -6.16
N LEU A 105 17.65 18.06 -6.95
CA LEU A 105 16.72 17.77 -8.05
C LEU A 105 15.26 17.70 -7.58
N SER A 106 14.99 17.06 -6.46
CA SER A 106 13.64 16.96 -5.89
C SER A 106 13.07 18.34 -5.53
N PHE A 107 13.90 19.22 -4.98
CA PHE A 107 13.52 20.62 -4.68
C PHE A 107 13.31 21.45 -5.96
N GLN A 108 14.22 21.35 -6.92
CA GLN A 108 14.11 22.05 -8.21
C GLN A 108 12.87 21.59 -8.98
N ALA A 109 12.57 20.30 -8.99
CA ALA A 109 11.38 19.75 -9.61
C ALA A 109 10.11 20.37 -9.02
N ARG A 110 10.01 20.44 -7.69
CA ARG A 110 8.87 21.09 -7.02
C ARG A 110 8.73 22.57 -7.40
N GLN A 111 9.84 23.28 -7.56
CA GLN A 111 9.84 24.72 -7.85
C GLN A 111 9.55 25.05 -9.32
N PHE A 112 10.07 24.25 -10.26
CA PHE A 112 10.11 24.64 -11.67
C PHE A 112 9.21 23.79 -12.57
N LEU A 113 8.78 22.59 -12.15
CA LEU A 113 7.98 21.72 -12.97
C LEU A 113 6.55 22.26 -13.09
N LYS A 114 6.08 22.35 -14.32
CA LYS A 114 4.69 22.67 -14.64
C LYS A 114 3.92 21.38 -14.79
N LEU A 115 3.04 21.10 -13.81
CA LEU A 115 2.25 19.90 -13.78
C LEU A 115 1.03 20.01 -14.69
N ALA A 116 0.74 18.94 -15.43
CA ALA A 116 -0.51 18.75 -16.15
C ALA A 116 -1.44 17.85 -15.36
N THR A 117 -2.73 18.16 -15.33
CA THR A 117 -3.74 17.28 -14.75
C THR A 117 -4.22 16.29 -15.80
N ALA A 118 -4.09 14.99 -15.51
CA ALA A 118 -4.59 13.93 -16.37
C ALA A 118 -5.25 12.85 -15.52
N PRO A 119 -6.39 12.30 -15.95
CA PRO A 119 -7.06 11.22 -15.23
C PRO A 119 -6.11 10.03 -15.03
N ARG A 120 -6.14 9.43 -13.82
CA ARG A 120 -5.33 8.26 -13.44
C ARG A 120 -3.81 8.50 -13.38
N VAL A 121 -3.30 9.62 -13.91
CA VAL A 121 -1.87 9.95 -13.86
C VAL A 121 -1.55 10.60 -12.53
N GLN A 122 -0.63 9.98 -11.80
CA GLN A 122 -0.21 10.42 -10.49
C GLN A 122 0.89 11.50 -10.60
N PRO A 123 1.11 12.31 -9.55
CA PRO A 123 2.25 13.22 -9.48
C PRO A 123 3.57 12.51 -9.83
N PRO A 124 4.46 13.14 -10.65
CA PRO A 124 5.65 12.46 -11.13
C PRO A 124 6.71 12.28 -10.07
N LEU A 125 7.50 11.21 -10.20
CA LEU A 125 8.77 11.03 -9.51
C LEU A 125 9.91 11.46 -10.45
N ILE A 126 10.71 12.40 -9.99
CA ILE A 126 11.85 12.93 -10.75
C ILE A 126 13.13 12.58 -10.02
N MET A 127 13.99 11.82 -10.67
CA MET A 127 15.18 11.28 -10.04
C MET A 127 16.32 11.11 -11.04
N ASP A 128 17.51 10.96 -10.52
CA ASP A 128 18.66 10.52 -11.32
C ASP A 128 18.75 8.98 -11.40
N VAL A 129 19.61 8.49 -12.28
CA VAL A 129 19.82 7.06 -12.48
C VAL A 129 20.35 6.35 -11.23
N PHE A 130 21.07 7.03 -10.36
CA PHE A 130 21.62 6.46 -9.13
C PHE A 130 20.52 6.25 -8.08
N THR A 131 19.54 7.15 -8.06
CA THR A 131 18.37 7.03 -7.19
C THR A 131 17.51 5.82 -7.56
N ILE A 132 17.20 5.62 -8.85
CA ILE A 132 16.41 4.46 -9.27
C ILE A 132 17.17 3.14 -9.06
N ASP A 133 18.50 3.16 -9.23
CA ASP A 133 19.37 2.02 -8.93
C ASP A 133 19.28 1.62 -7.43
N ALA A 134 19.39 2.60 -6.52
CA ALA A 134 19.23 2.35 -5.09
C ALA A 134 17.80 1.91 -4.72
N MET A 135 16.76 2.51 -5.35
CA MET A 135 15.37 2.10 -5.16
C MET A 135 15.16 0.63 -5.52
N THR A 136 15.61 0.21 -6.69
CA THR A 136 15.43 -1.17 -7.17
C THR A 136 16.25 -2.18 -6.37
N GLU A 137 17.41 -1.79 -5.87
CA GLU A 137 18.24 -2.63 -5.00
C GLU A 137 17.62 -2.84 -3.62
N MET A 138 17.00 -1.82 -3.03
CA MET A 138 16.38 -1.90 -1.71
C MET A 138 14.96 -2.47 -1.77
N LEU A 139 14.16 -2.02 -2.71
CA LEU A 139 12.75 -2.38 -2.86
C LEU A 139 12.59 -3.47 -3.95
N GLN A 140 13.22 -4.63 -3.74
CA GLN A 140 13.21 -5.73 -4.71
C GLN A 140 11.81 -6.36 -4.91
N SER A 141 10.97 -6.27 -3.89
CA SER A 141 9.59 -6.76 -3.94
C SER A 141 8.72 -5.77 -4.73
N PRO A 142 7.97 -6.22 -5.74
CA PRO A 142 7.10 -5.35 -6.56
C PRO A 142 6.09 -4.58 -5.72
N LEU A 143 5.51 -5.21 -4.70
CA LEU A 143 4.52 -4.57 -3.84
C LEU A 143 5.15 -3.48 -2.95
N HIS A 144 6.35 -3.72 -2.38
CA HIS A 144 7.07 -2.71 -1.62
C HIS A 144 7.49 -1.55 -2.51
N PHE A 145 7.97 -1.83 -3.72
CA PHE A 145 8.34 -0.80 -4.69
C PHE A 145 7.14 0.09 -5.06
N LEU A 146 6.03 -0.53 -5.47
CA LEU A 146 4.82 0.22 -5.82
C LEU A 146 4.17 0.92 -4.62
N SER A 147 4.25 0.35 -3.43
CA SER A 147 3.80 1.02 -2.20
C SER A 147 4.60 2.30 -1.94
N TYR A 148 5.92 2.28 -2.13
CA TYR A 148 6.74 3.50 -2.07
C TYR A 148 6.27 4.52 -3.10
N VAL A 149 6.18 4.13 -4.36
CA VAL A 149 5.78 5.00 -5.47
C VAL A 149 4.41 5.63 -5.22
N ASN A 150 3.43 4.83 -4.78
CA ASN A 150 2.09 5.30 -4.45
C ASN A 150 2.11 6.33 -3.30
N ARG A 151 2.79 6.01 -2.20
CA ARG A 151 2.89 6.93 -1.05
C ARG A 151 3.65 8.20 -1.42
N ARG A 152 4.75 8.08 -2.16
CA ARG A 152 5.54 9.22 -2.61
C ARG A 152 4.73 10.16 -3.50
N ALA A 153 3.90 9.63 -4.40
CA ALA A 153 3.00 10.41 -5.23
C ALA A 153 1.91 11.10 -4.38
N ASN A 154 1.31 10.39 -3.42
CA ASN A 154 0.28 10.94 -2.53
C ASN A 154 0.82 12.06 -1.61
N TYR A 155 2.09 12.01 -1.24
CA TYR A 155 2.76 13.02 -0.40
C TYR A 155 3.68 13.95 -1.19
N ALA A 156 3.47 14.07 -2.52
CA ALA A 156 4.33 14.88 -3.39
C ALA A 156 4.51 16.31 -2.90
N ASP A 157 3.44 16.93 -2.39
CA ASP A 157 3.44 18.32 -1.90
C ASP A 157 3.76 18.47 -0.40
N GLN A 158 3.76 17.38 0.34
CA GLN A 158 3.96 17.41 1.80
C GLN A 158 5.39 17.07 2.24
N VAL A 159 6.17 16.39 1.39
CA VAL A 159 7.55 16.01 1.71
C VAL A 159 8.54 16.84 0.93
N LEU A 160 9.46 17.47 1.64
CA LEU A 160 10.56 18.27 1.08
C LEU A 160 11.89 17.64 1.50
N ALA A 161 12.76 17.39 0.53
CA ALA A 161 14.15 16.98 0.73
C ALA A 161 15.02 17.50 -0.40
N SER A 162 16.34 17.59 -0.16
CA SER A 162 17.32 17.94 -1.18
C SER A 162 17.41 16.86 -2.26
N GLN A 163 17.27 15.58 -1.88
CA GLN A 163 17.42 14.40 -2.73
C GLN A 163 16.33 13.37 -2.47
N GLU A 164 15.93 12.65 -3.52
CA GLU A 164 14.95 11.57 -3.42
C GLU A 164 15.44 10.39 -2.55
N LEU A 165 16.76 10.14 -2.49
CA LEU A 165 17.36 9.12 -1.60
C LEU A 165 17.06 9.38 -0.12
N THR A 166 17.00 10.64 0.31
CA THR A 166 16.60 11.02 1.67
C THR A 166 15.15 10.63 1.94
N ILE A 167 14.25 10.85 0.97
CA ILE A 167 12.84 10.45 1.06
C ILE A 167 12.71 8.92 1.08
N LEU A 168 13.45 8.22 0.22
CA LEU A 168 13.52 6.76 0.22
C LEU A 168 13.97 6.22 1.58
N ALA A 169 15.03 6.77 2.15
CA ALA A 169 15.54 6.35 3.46
C ALA A 169 14.50 6.56 4.58
N PHE A 170 13.79 7.68 4.56
CA PHE A 170 12.68 7.93 5.48
C PHE A 170 11.54 6.90 5.28
N HIS A 171 11.21 6.56 4.02
CA HIS A 171 10.26 5.50 3.74
C HIS A 171 10.71 4.14 4.28
N LEU A 172 11.95 3.74 4.03
CA LEU A 172 12.49 2.46 4.51
C LEU A 172 12.42 2.36 6.04
N LYS A 173 12.62 3.45 6.75
CA LYS A 173 12.57 3.51 8.21
C LYS A 173 11.15 3.62 8.76
N GLN A 174 10.33 4.52 8.23
CA GLN A 174 9.05 4.94 8.80
C GLN A 174 7.87 4.89 7.82
N ASN A 175 8.04 4.28 6.64
CA ASN A 175 6.99 4.09 5.64
C ASN A 175 6.37 5.40 5.12
N LEU A 176 7.15 6.48 5.00
CA LEU A 176 6.59 7.81 4.70
C LEU A 176 5.37 8.14 5.59
N TRP A 177 5.45 7.79 6.88
CA TRP A 177 4.37 8.13 7.79
C TRP A 177 4.45 9.61 8.13
N ILE A 178 3.36 10.32 7.86
CA ILE A 178 3.19 11.75 8.15
C ILE A 178 1.91 11.87 8.95
N ASP A 179 1.97 12.51 10.10
CA ASP A 179 0.80 12.75 10.92
C ASP A 179 -0.17 13.70 10.20
N ALA A 180 -1.46 13.53 10.43
CA ALA A 180 -2.52 14.25 9.70
C ALA A 180 -2.53 15.77 9.93
N ASP A 181 -1.88 16.24 10.99
CA ASP A 181 -1.72 17.65 11.35
C ASP A 181 -0.45 18.30 10.78
N VAL A 182 0.36 17.54 10.02
CA VAL A 182 1.59 18.04 9.40
C VAL A 182 1.32 18.43 7.95
N ASP A 183 1.36 19.73 7.65
CA ASP A 183 1.19 20.26 6.30
C ASP A 183 2.43 20.08 5.43
N LEU A 184 3.63 20.18 6.03
CA LEU A 184 4.91 20.07 5.34
C LEU A 184 5.97 19.44 6.23
N LEU A 185 6.59 18.37 5.73
CA LEU A 185 7.71 17.68 6.35
C LEU A 185 9.01 17.94 5.59
N ALA A 186 9.93 18.67 6.18
CA ALA A 186 11.28 18.87 5.64
C ALA A 186 12.23 17.83 6.23
N LEU A 187 12.88 17.06 5.36
CA LEU A 187 13.83 16.01 5.75
C LEU A 187 15.26 16.51 5.55
N GLY A 188 16.07 16.38 6.60
CA GLY A 188 17.52 16.60 6.52
C GLY A 188 18.25 15.38 5.92
N ASP A 189 19.45 15.62 5.40
CA ASP A 189 20.24 14.57 4.71
C ASP A 189 20.70 13.46 5.67
N ASP A 190 20.71 13.69 6.98
CA ASP A 190 21.01 12.70 8.02
C ASP A 190 20.06 11.50 8.03
N PHE A 191 18.84 11.64 7.49
CA PHE A 191 17.93 10.51 7.29
C PHE A 191 18.50 9.45 6.35
N ALA A 192 19.37 9.82 5.40
CA ALA A 192 19.96 8.88 4.45
C ALA A 192 21.00 7.94 5.06
N ALA A 193 21.55 8.24 6.24
CA ALA A 193 22.67 7.50 6.85
C ALA A 193 22.45 5.98 6.94
N GLY A 194 21.23 5.54 7.29
CA GLY A 194 20.90 4.10 7.35
C GLY A 194 20.90 3.42 5.98
N LEU A 195 20.45 4.13 4.95
CA LEU A 195 20.49 3.66 3.57
C LEU A 195 21.93 3.62 3.05
N ASP A 196 22.73 4.63 3.31
CA ASP A 196 24.14 4.69 2.90
C ASP A 196 24.95 3.55 3.49
N ILE A 197 24.75 3.22 4.78
CA ILE A 197 25.37 2.07 5.44
C ILE A 197 24.95 0.76 4.74
N ALA A 198 23.66 0.59 4.46
CA ALA A 198 23.16 -0.61 3.81
C ALA A 198 23.72 -0.77 2.38
N MET A 199 23.78 0.32 1.61
CA MET A 199 24.37 0.32 0.28
C MET A 199 25.88 0.02 0.32
N ALA A 200 26.61 0.59 1.29
CA ALA A 200 28.03 0.30 1.48
C ALA A 200 28.27 -1.16 1.88
N ALA A 201 27.44 -1.71 2.77
CA ALA A 201 27.51 -3.12 3.16
C ALA A 201 27.27 -4.06 1.97
N ARG A 202 26.28 -3.77 1.13
CA ARG A 202 25.95 -4.58 -0.06
C ARG A 202 27.00 -4.50 -1.15
N ARG A 203 27.48 -3.29 -1.46
CA ARG A 203 28.31 -3.04 -2.65
C ARG A 203 29.80 -3.12 -2.37
N ARG A 204 30.23 -2.90 -1.13
CA ARG A 204 31.63 -2.78 -0.75
C ARG A 204 32.07 -3.71 0.38
N ASN A 205 31.18 -4.59 0.85
CA ASN A 205 31.41 -5.47 2.01
C ASN A 205 31.87 -4.70 3.28
N VAL A 206 31.46 -3.46 3.43
CA VAL A 206 31.73 -2.69 4.65
C VAL A 206 30.90 -3.27 5.80
N PRO A 207 31.42 -3.43 7.01
CA PRO A 207 30.65 -3.90 8.15
C PRO A 207 29.43 -3.01 8.40
N GLY A 208 28.23 -3.63 8.48
CA GLY A 208 26.97 -2.93 8.69
C GLY A 208 25.76 -3.78 8.29
N ALA A 209 24.57 -3.29 8.62
CA ALA A 209 23.34 -3.96 8.23
C ALA A 209 23.08 -3.77 6.72
N ALA A 210 23.02 -4.86 5.97
CA ALA A 210 22.72 -4.84 4.54
C ALA A 210 21.26 -4.46 4.21
N THR A 211 20.37 -4.48 5.20
CA THR A 211 18.97 -4.04 5.07
C THR A 211 18.67 -3.10 6.23
N PRO A 212 18.20 -1.86 5.96
CA PRO A 212 17.79 -0.95 7.00
C PRO A 212 16.64 -1.54 7.82
N ASN A 213 16.71 -1.37 9.16
CA ASN A 213 15.59 -1.77 10.01
C ASN A 213 14.38 -0.86 9.73
N GLY A 214 13.23 -1.47 9.51
CA GLY A 214 12.00 -0.75 9.19
C GLY A 214 11.00 -1.58 8.38
N ILE A 215 10.50 -1.02 7.29
CA ILE A 215 9.44 -1.68 6.51
C ILE A 215 9.87 -3.00 5.87
N LEU A 216 11.13 -3.14 5.53
CA LEU A 216 11.63 -4.36 4.89
C LEU A 216 11.84 -5.54 5.87
N THR A 217 11.93 -5.26 7.17
CA THR A 217 12.19 -6.27 8.20
C THR A 217 10.99 -6.60 9.08
N ARG A 218 10.02 -5.68 9.20
CA ARG A 218 8.87 -5.85 10.11
C ARG A 218 7.93 -6.99 9.77
N PHE A 219 7.91 -7.42 8.51
CA PHE A 219 7.01 -8.46 7.99
C PHE A 219 7.62 -9.86 8.04
N ASP A 220 8.91 -9.98 8.37
CA ASP A 220 9.61 -11.25 8.41
C ASP A 220 8.95 -12.23 9.37
N ALA A 221 8.85 -13.51 8.93
CA ALA A 221 8.28 -14.61 9.68
C ALA A 221 6.86 -14.39 10.24
N THR A 222 6.12 -13.37 9.75
CA THR A 222 4.74 -13.09 10.18
C THR A 222 3.71 -13.62 9.17
N THR A 223 2.48 -13.90 9.64
CA THR A 223 1.36 -14.30 8.77
C THR A 223 0.97 -13.17 7.82
N ILE A 224 0.97 -11.91 8.26
CA ILE A 224 0.75 -10.76 7.39
C ILE A 224 1.83 -10.69 6.30
N GLY A 225 3.11 -10.90 6.63
CA GLY A 225 4.19 -10.94 5.64
C GLY A 225 4.02 -12.07 4.62
N ARG A 226 3.44 -13.21 5.02
CA ARG A 226 3.08 -14.30 4.10
C ARG A 226 1.97 -13.88 3.15
N VAL A 227 0.93 -13.21 3.65
CA VAL A 227 -0.15 -12.66 2.81
C VAL A 227 0.39 -11.66 1.80
N VAL A 228 1.31 -10.77 2.22
CA VAL A 228 1.99 -9.83 1.31
C VAL A 228 2.69 -10.57 0.17
N ARG A 229 3.47 -11.63 0.47
CA ARG A 229 4.13 -12.46 -0.56
C ARG A 229 3.15 -13.20 -1.47
N GLU A 230 2.02 -13.68 -0.95
CA GLU A 230 0.97 -14.32 -1.76
C GLU A 230 0.31 -13.31 -2.73
N ILE A 231 0.10 -12.05 -2.30
CA ILE A 231 -0.35 -10.96 -3.18
C ILE A 231 0.67 -10.69 -4.30
N GLU A 232 1.96 -10.69 -3.98
CA GLU A 232 3.03 -10.49 -4.96
C GLU A 232 3.09 -11.59 -6.01
N ALA A 233 2.86 -12.83 -5.60
CA ALA A 233 2.85 -13.98 -6.49
C ALA A 233 1.66 -13.98 -7.45
N GLN A 234 0.53 -13.35 -7.08
CA GLN A 234 -0.69 -13.27 -7.87
C GLN A 234 -1.29 -11.84 -7.77
N PRO A 235 -0.75 -10.88 -8.54
CA PRO A 235 -1.10 -9.46 -8.43
C PRO A 235 -2.45 -9.14 -9.08
N GLU A 236 -3.52 -9.51 -8.43
CA GLU A 236 -4.88 -9.11 -8.80
C GLU A 236 -5.15 -7.66 -8.38
N PRO A 237 -5.84 -6.83 -9.18
CA PRO A 237 -6.14 -5.43 -8.85
C PRO A 237 -6.67 -5.22 -7.43
N ALA A 238 -7.62 -6.06 -7.02
CA ALA A 238 -8.21 -6.01 -5.69
C ALA A 238 -7.23 -6.31 -4.56
N THR A 239 -6.29 -7.22 -4.77
CA THR A 239 -5.31 -7.62 -3.75
C THR A 239 -4.17 -6.61 -3.61
N ILE A 240 -3.84 -5.86 -4.66
CA ILE A 240 -2.82 -4.81 -4.61
C ILE A 240 -3.22 -3.72 -3.61
N ASP A 241 -4.47 -3.27 -3.64
CA ASP A 241 -5.00 -2.28 -2.68
C ASP A 241 -4.92 -2.79 -1.23
N LEU A 242 -5.22 -4.07 -1.01
CA LEU A 242 -5.04 -4.70 0.30
C LEU A 242 -3.56 -4.72 0.69
N GLY A 243 -2.68 -5.08 -0.24
CA GLY A 243 -1.23 -5.09 -0.02
C GLY A 243 -0.71 -3.72 0.43
N PHE A 244 -1.10 -2.64 -0.26
CA PHE A 244 -0.76 -1.28 0.14
C PHE A 244 -1.25 -0.95 1.56
N LEU A 245 -2.48 -1.35 1.89
CA LEU A 245 -3.04 -1.14 3.21
C LEU A 245 -2.26 -1.92 4.29
N LEU A 246 -1.93 -3.19 4.04
CA LEU A 246 -1.14 -4.00 4.97
C LEU A 246 0.26 -3.43 5.19
N LEU A 247 0.90 -2.92 4.14
CA LEU A 247 2.23 -2.30 4.24
C LEU A 247 2.25 -0.98 5.04
N THR A 248 1.08 -0.37 5.33
CA THR A 248 1.01 0.79 6.23
C THR A 248 1.14 0.44 7.71
N LEU A 249 1.00 -0.83 8.08
CA LEU A 249 0.98 -1.27 9.47
C LEU A 249 2.35 -1.16 10.14
N GLY A 250 2.36 -0.68 11.37
CA GLY A 250 3.55 -0.70 12.22
C GLY A 250 3.92 -2.11 12.68
N GLU A 251 5.16 -2.30 13.15
CA GLU A 251 5.71 -3.62 13.51
C GLU A 251 4.87 -4.36 14.57
N ASP A 252 4.50 -3.68 15.65
CA ASP A 252 3.70 -4.29 16.73
C ASP A 252 2.31 -4.68 16.22
N THR A 253 1.70 -3.86 15.37
CA THR A 253 0.40 -4.14 14.76
C THR A 253 0.47 -5.37 13.85
N VAL A 254 1.52 -5.48 13.03
CA VAL A 254 1.75 -6.66 12.17
C VAL A 254 1.91 -7.93 13.01
N LYS A 255 2.72 -7.88 14.07
CA LYS A 255 2.93 -9.00 14.99
C LYS A 255 1.63 -9.40 15.70
N ASN A 256 0.88 -8.43 16.21
CA ASN A 256 -0.37 -8.67 16.93
C ASN A 256 -1.46 -9.24 16.02
N ALA A 257 -1.65 -8.65 14.83
CA ALA A 257 -2.62 -9.14 13.86
C ALA A 257 -2.25 -10.55 13.36
N SER A 258 -0.97 -10.81 13.08
CA SER A 258 -0.50 -12.15 12.69
C SER A 258 -0.78 -13.20 13.74
N ARG A 259 -0.47 -12.93 15.01
CA ARG A 259 -0.79 -13.84 16.14
C ARG A 259 -2.28 -14.06 16.30
N ALA A 260 -3.10 -13.03 16.03
CA ALA A 260 -4.56 -13.15 16.07
C ALA A 260 -5.07 -14.11 14.97
N ILE A 261 -4.55 -13.96 13.76
CA ILE A 261 -4.88 -14.82 12.61
C ILE A 261 -4.44 -16.27 12.89
N ASP A 262 -3.23 -16.48 13.42
CA ASP A 262 -2.70 -17.80 13.73
C ASP A 262 -3.57 -18.53 14.80
N ARG A 263 -4.04 -17.80 15.81
CA ARG A 263 -4.97 -18.35 16.82
C ARG A 263 -6.35 -18.65 16.23
N LEU A 264 -6.84 -17.80 15.34
CA LEU A 264 -8.08 -18.05 14.61
C LEU A 264 -8.00 -19.38 13.85
N ALA A 265 -6.90 -19.58 13.12
CA ALA A 265 -6.63 -20.80 12.36
C ALA A 265 -6.52 -22.04 13.29
N ALA A 266 -5.78 -21.92 14.38
CA ALA A 266 -5.66 -23.00 15.38
C ALA A 266 -7.01 -23.39 15.97
N ARG A 267 -7.90 -22.41 16.26
CA ARG A 267 -9.24 -22.66 16.75
C ARG A 267 -10.11 -23.36 15.71
N ALA A 268 -10.11 -22.86 14.47
CA ALA A 268 -10.86 -23.47 13.37
C ALA A 268 -10.41 -24.93 13.11
N LYS A 269 -9.10 -25.20 13.22
CA LYS A 269 -8.54 -26.54 13.11
C LYS A 269 -9.00 -27.47 14.27
N ALA A 270 -9.10 -26.92 15.48
CA ALA A 270 -9.42 -27.72 16.69
C ALA A 270 -10.89 -28.13 16.74
N ASP A 271 -11.82 -27.29 16.31
CA ASP A 271 -13.26 -27.55 16.40
C ASP A 271 -13.94 -27.86 15.05
N GLY A 272 -13.19 -27.80 13.96
CA GLY A 272 -13.70 -28.07 12.60
C GLY A 272 -14.74 -27.05 12.10
N LYS A 273 -14.86 -25.89 12.77
CA LYS A 273 -15.81 -24.84 12.41
C LYS A 273 -15.10 -23.66 11.78
N HIS A 274 -15.85 -22.90 10.97
CA HIS A 274 -15.35 -21.61 10.49
C HIS A 274 -15.29 -20.60 11.64
N HIS A 275 -14.32 -19.72 11.59
CA HIS A 275 -14.16 -18.59 12.50
C HIS A 275 -13.80 -17.33 11.73
N ASP A 276 -14.29 -16.19 12.24
CA ASP A 276 -14.09 -14.87 11.64
C ASP A 276 -13.34 -13.95 12.60
N LEU A 277 -12.44 -13.15 12.04
CA LEU A 277 -11.77 -12.03 12.70
C LEU A 277 -11.98 -10.77 11.84
N THR A 278 -12.57 -9.74 12.44
CA THR A 278 -12.82 -8.48 11.74
C THR A 278 -11.96 -7.37 12.32
N LEU A 279 -11.17 -6.74 11.48
CA LEU A 279 -10.18 -5.74 11.84
C LEU A 279 -10.51 -4.40 11.15
N GLY A 280 -10.53 -3.31 11.92
CA GLY A 280 -10.70 -1.95 11.40
C GLY A 280 -9.35 -1.23 11.31
N PHE A 281 -9.16 -0.46 10.24
CA PHE A 281 -7.99 0.39 10.02
C PHE A 281 -8.37 1.84 10.37
N GLY A 282 -8.24 2.22 11.63
CA GLY A 282 -8.81 3.44 12.22
C GLY A 282 -8.61 4.76 11.46
N ALA A 283 -7.47 4.95 10.78
CA ALA A 283 -7.17 6.18 10.04
C ALA A 283 -7.79 6.23 8.64
N VAL A 284 -8.31 5.12 8.13
CA VAL A 284 -8.95 5.02 6.80
C VAL A 284 -10.29 4.32 6.92
N THR A 285 -11.27 4.73 6.12
CA THR A 285 -12.59 4.11 6.07
C THR A 285 -12.51 2.76 5.36
N ALA A 286 -11.74 1.84 5.93
CA ALA A 286 -11.50 0.50 5.39
C ALA A 286 -11.45 -0.54 6.50
N GLY A 287 -11.71 -1.80 6.17
CA GLY A 287 -11.58 -2.92 7.08
C GLY A 287 -11.20 -4.22 6.39
N LEU A 288 -10.82 -5.19 7.20
CA LEU A 288 -10.44 -6.54 6.78
C LEU A 288 -11.20 -7.58 7.60
N THR A 289 -11.84 -8.51 6.92
CA THR A 289 -12.37 -9.73 7.52
C THR A 289 -11.50 -10.90 7.13
N VAL A 290 -10.95 -11.61 8.10
CA VAL A 290 -10.28 -12.90 7.92
C VAL A 290 -11.25 -14.00 8.27
N HIS A 291 -11.60 -14.83 7.30
CA HIS A 291 -12.48 -15.99 7.41
C HIS A 291 -11.63 -17.26 7.36
N CYS A 292 -11.56 -18.00 8.43
CA CYS A 292 -10.79 -19.25 8.48
C CYS A 292 -11.75 -20.43 8.35
N SER A 293 -11.68 -21.17 7.23
CA SER A 293 -12.62 -22.26 6.92
C SER A 293 -12.05 -23.20 5.86
N ASP A 294 -12.38 -24.51 5.99
CA ASP A 294 -12.19 -25.52 4.96
C ASP A 294 -13.47 -25.84 4.18
N ASP A 295 -14.56 -25.09 4.41
CA ASP A 295 -15.81 -25.26 3.65
C ASP A 295 -15.55 -25.20 2.14
N PRO A 296 -16.31 -25.90 1.30
CA PRO A 296 -16.26 -25.76 -0.15
C PRO A 296 -16.42 -24.31 -0.61
N LEU A 297 -15.76 -23.93 -1.71
CA LEU A 297 -15.82 -22.54 -2.24
C LEU A 297 -17.25 -22.08 -2.49
N SER A 298 -18.15 -22.97 -2.93
CA SER A 298 -19.58 -22.68 -3.14
C SER A 298 -20.30 -22.20 -1.88
N ILE A 299 -19.78 -22.50 -0.70
CA ILE A 299 -20.31 -22.06 0.60
C ILE A 299 -19.49 -20.90 1.16
N ALA A 300 -18.16 -21.01 1.14
CA ALA A 300 -17.28 -20.05 1.77
C ALA A 300 -17.28 -18.68 1.06
N VAL A 301 -17.34 -18.65 -0.29
CA VAL A 301 -17.34 -17.40 -1.06
C VAL A 301 -18.56 -16.53 -0.77
N PRO A 302 -19.83 -17.00 -0.95
CA PRO A 302 -20.98 -16.15 -0.69
C PRO A 302 -21.10 -15.78 0.79
N ARG A 303 -20.66 -16.65 1.71
CA ARG A 303 -20.65 -16.34 3.15
C ARG A 303 -19.71 -15.16 3.46
N LEU A 304 -18.47 -15.23 3.01
CA LEU A 304 -17.49 -14.16 3.24
C LEU A 304 -17.92 -12.86 2.55
N GLN A 305 -18.40 -12.94 1.32
CA GLN A 305 -18.88 -11.76 0.58
C GLN A 305 -20.03 -11.07 1.32
N SER A 306 -21.09 -11.79 1.66
CA SER A 306 -22.24 -11.23 2.38
C SER A 306 -21.85 -10.66 3.75
N TYR A 307 -20.91 -11.29 4.44
CA TYR A 307 -20.41 -10.76 5.71
C TYR A 307 -19.61 -9.47 5.52
N CYS A 308 -18.74 -9.40 4.50
CA CYS A 308 -17.98 -8.21 4.15
C CYS A 308 -18.89 -7.04 3.72
N GLU A 309 -19.96 -7.31 2.95
CA GLU A 309 -20.95 -6.30 2.55
C GLU A 309 -21.63 -5.68 3.75
N ARG A 310 -22.09 -6.50 4.70
CA ARG A 310 -22.69 -6.02 5.95
C ARG A 310 -21.71 -5.22 6.80
N ARG A 311 -20.45 -5.67 6.89
CA ARG A 311 -19.40 -4.94 7.62
C ARG A 311 -19.11 -3.61 6.97
N LYS A 312 -18.91 -3.59 5.64
CA LYS A 312 -18.66 -2.36 4.89
C LYS A 312 -19.79 -1.34 5.10
N TYR A 313 -21.03 -1.82 5.05
CA TYR A 313 -22.20 -0.98 5.28
C TYR A 313 -22.25 -0.41 6.69
N LYS A 314 -22.13 -1.27 7.72
CA LYS A 314 -22.19 -0.88 9.14
C LYS A 314 -21.16 0.18 9.52
N GLU A 315 -19.95 0.04 9.00
CA GLU A 315 -18.84 0.96 9.27
C GLU A 315 -18.82 2.19 8.33
N LYS A 316 -19.81 2.32 7.43
CA LYS A 316 -19.85 3.36 6.39
C LYS A 316 -18.53 3.45 5.61
N ALA A 317 -17.86 2.30 5.46
CA ALA A 317 -16.55 2.23 4.86
C ALA A 317 -16.60 2.40 3.34
N SER A 318 -15.59 3.06 2.76
CA SER A 318 -15.42 3.17 1.32
C SER A 318 -14.92 1.86 0.71
N ARG A 319 -14.09 1.11 1.48
CA ARG A 319 -13.49 -0.16 1.05
C ARG A 319 -13.57 -1.21 2.15
N TRP A 320 -13.76 -2.47 1.76
CA TRP A 320 -13.69 -3.61 2.68
C TRP A 320 -13.07 -4.82 2.00
N PHE A 321 -12.17 -5.48 2.71
CA PHE A 321 -11.48 -6.67 2.21
C PHE A 321 -11.91 -7.89 3.01
N GLY A 322 -11.98 -9.03 2.32
CA GLY A 322 -12.16 -10.34 2.91
C GLY A 322 -11.05 -11.28 2.47
N LEU A 323 -10.47 -12.02 3.39
CA LEU A 323 -9.52 -13.10 3.10
C LEU A 323 -10.05 -14.40 3.68
N CYS A 324 -10.26 -15.42 2.84
CA CYS A 324 -10.48 -16.78 3.32
C CYS A 324 -9.15 -17.51 3.44
N MET A 325 -8.91 -18.11 4.59
CA MET A 325 -7.68 -18.85 4.90
C MET A 325 -7.94 -20.27 5.32
N THR A 326 -6.97 -21.17 5.07
CA THR A 326 -7.05 -22.57 5.54
C THR A 326 -6.74 -22.66 7.03
N PRO A 327 -7.48 -23.51 7.81
CA PRO A 327 -7.16 -23.78 9.21
C PRO A 327 -5.85 -24.57 9.43
N ALA A 328 -5.44 -25.37 8.46
CA ALA A 328 -4.26 -26.23 8.57
C ALA A 328 -2.92 -25.46 8.51
N GLY A 329 -2.96 -24.21 8.12
CA GLY A 329 -1.82 -23.27 8.07
C GLY A 329 -2.30 -22.06 7.28
N PRO A 330 -2.32 -20.87 7.86
CA PRO A 330 -3.03 -19.72 7.31
C PRO A 330 -2.44 -19.30 5.95
N ARG A 331 -2.93 -19.94 4.89
CA ARG A 331 -2.71 -19.61 3.48
C ARG A 331 -4.00 -19.07 2.91
N VAL A 332 -3.89 -18.09 2.03
CA VAL A 332 -5.05 -17.50 1.35
C VAL A 332 -5.63 -18.51 0.36
N ARG A 333 -6.91 -18.77 0.46
CA ARG A 333 -7.68 -19.60 -0.48
C ARG A 333 -8.31 -18.76 -1.56
N PHE A 334 -8.88 -17.62 -1.17
CA PHE A 334 -9.47 -16.59 -2.05
C PHE A 334 -9.64 -15.29 -1.26
N GLY A 335 -9.86 -14.20 -1.99
CA GLY A 335 -10.14 -12.88 -1.46
C GLY A 335 -11.45 -12.30 -1.98
N VAL A 336 -12.00 -11.34 -1.24
CA VAL A 336 -13.13 -10.48 -1.61
C VAL A 336 -12.68 -9.05 -1.45
N SER A 337 -12.98 -8.19 -2.43
CA SER A 337 -12.73 -6.76 -2.35
C SER A 337 -13.97 -5.99 -2.73
N LEU A 338 -14.42 -5.11 -1.83
CA LEU A 338 -15.58 -4.27 -2.01
C LEU A 338 -15.12 -2.80 -2.02
N SER A 339 -15.22 -2.13 -3.17
CA SER A 339 -14.80 -0.74 -3.34
C SER A 339 -15.89 0.03 -4.10
N TYR A 340 -16.86 0.54 -3.34
CA TYR A 340 -17.97 1.35 -3.85
C TYR A 340 -18.44 2.33 -2.77
N PRO A 341 -19.04 3.49 -3.13
CA PRO A 341 -19.57 4.45 -2.18
C PRO A 341 -20.61 3.82 -1.25
N TRP A 342 -20.66 4.31 -0.01
CA TRP A 342 -21.73 3.93 0.91
C TRP A 342 -23.06 4.57 0.45
N VAL A 343 -24.12 3.77 0.47
CA VAL A 343 -25.49 4.21 0.19
C VAL A 343 -26.40 3.68 1.29
N GLU A 344 -27.27 4.51 1.82
CA GLU A 344 -28.24 4.15 2.87
C GLU A 344 -29.26 3.10 2.37
N SER A 345 -29.56 2.12 3.22
CA SER A 345 -30.46 1.01 2.90
C SER A 345 -31.14 0.47 4.15
N GLU A 346 -32.46 0.55 4.24
CA GLU A 346 -33.26 0.03 5.35
C GLU A 346 -33.01 -1.47 5.60
N ALA A 347 -32.91 -2.25 4.53
CA ALA A 347 -32.62 -3.68 4.62
C ALA A 347 -31.25 -3.97 5.23
N MET A 348 -30.25 -3.14 4.92
CA MET A 348 -28.91 -3.26 5.50
C MET A 348 -28.87 -2.74 6.93
N ASP A 349 -29.63 -1.70 7.27
CA ASP A 349 -29.76 -1.23 8.66
C ASP A 349 -30.30 -2.32 9.56
N GLU A 350 -31.34 -3.03 9.12
CA GLU A 350 -31.89 -4.18 9.84
C GLU A 350 -30.88 -5.32 9.93
N ALA A 351 -30.26 -5.70 8.80
CA ALA A 351 -29.31 -6.81 8.73
C ALA A 351 -28.03 -6.57 9.54
N THR A 352 -27.72 -5.31 9.89
CA THR A 352 -26.51 -4.94 10.62
C THR A 352 -26.77 -4.39 12.02
N ARG A 353 -28.03 -4.36 12.49
CA ARG A 353 -28.43 -3.76 13.77
C ARG A 353 -27.61 -4.28 14.93
N ASP A 354 -27.44 -5.57 15.03
CA ASP A 354 -26.74 -6.26 16.15
C ASP A 354 -25.25 -6.47 15.92
N MET A 355 -24.70 -5.95 14.81
CA MET A 355 -23.27 -6.09 14.52
C MET A 355 -22.46 -5.16 15.43
N GLN A 356 -21.53 -5.74 16.18
CA GLN A 356 -20.56 -5.00 17.00
C GLN A 356 -19.53 -4.32 16.12
N ALA A 357 -18.92 -3.22 16.62
CA ALA A 357 -17.81 -2.56 15.94
C ALA A 357 -16.64 -3.54 15.66
N PRO A 358 -15.92 -3.36 14.55
CA PRO A 358 -14.73 -4.16 14.27
C PRO A 358 -13.65 -3.85 15.32
N MET A 359 -12.81 -4.84 15.55
CA MET A 359 -11.68 -4.66 16.44
C MET A 359 -10.63 -3.77 15.75
N PRO A 360 -10.09 -2.73 16.45
CA PRO A 360 -8.94 -2.01 15.92
C PRO A 360 -7.78 -2.99 15.65
N ILE A 361 -7.15 -2.88 14.49
CA ILE A 361 -6.12 -3.86 14.09
C ILE A 361 -4.93 -3.89 15.07
N GLY A 362 -4.61 -2.76 15.72
CA GLY A 362 -3.59 -2.68 16.77
C GLY A 362 -3.92 -3.49 18.02
N ASP A 363 -5.22 -3.66 18.33
CA ASP A 363 -5.71 -4.35 19.53
C ASP A 363 -6.05 -5.84 19.26
N ALA A 364 -5.90 -6.30 18.03
CA ALA A 364 -6.32 -7.62 17.58
C ALA A 364 -5.81 -8.76 18.49
N PHE A 365 -4.60 -8.66 19.00
CA PHE A 365 -4.03 -9.65 19.88
C PHE A 365 -4.54 -9.54 21.33
N ALA A 366 -4.64 -8.33 21.88
CA ALA A 366 -5.10 -8.10 23.24
C ALA A 366 -6.56 -8.57 23.47
N ALA A 367 -7.40 -8.42 22.47
CA ALA A 367 -8.80 -8.83 22.55
C ALA A 367 -8.99 -10.36 22.50
N LEU A 368 -8.08 -11.10 21.88
CA LEU A 368 -8.09 -12.58 21.94
C LEU A 368 -7.71 -13.11 23.33
N PHE A 369 -6.99 -12.31 24.13
CA PHE A 369 -6.71 -12.62 25.53
C PHE A 369 -7.80 -12.12 26.50
N ARG A 370 -8.69 -11.26 26.07
CA ARG A 370 -9.93 -10.97 26.80
C ARG A 370 -10.86 -12.18 26.70
N GLY A 371 -10.32 -13.38 26.96
CA GLY A 371 -11.09 -14.52 27.38
C GLY A 371 -11.98 -14.05 28.51
N LYS A 372 -13.27 -14.42 28.50
CA LYS A 372 -14.30 -14.07 29.48
C LYS A 372 -13.67 -13.60 30.76
N SER A 373 -13.75 -12.28 31.03
CA SER A 373 -13.42 -11.73 32.35
C SER A 373 -13.90 -12.79 33.36
N PRO A 374 -13.06 -13.30 34.28
CA PRO A 374 -13.52 -14.29 35.22
C PRO A 374 -14.77 -13.68 35.83
N ARG A 375 -15.93 -14.30 35.56
CA ARG A 375 -17.19 -13.86 36.19
C ARG A 375 -16.84 -13.70 37.63
N LYS A 376 -16.80 -12.48 38.13
CA LYS A 376 -16.50 -12.20 39.51
C LYS A 376 -17.38 -13.16 40.27
N LYS A 377 -16.78 -14.17 40.96
CA LYS A 377 -17.56 -15.16 41.72
C LYS A 377 -18.38 -14.34 42.69
N VAL A 378 -19.68 -14.21 42.42
CA VAL A 378 -20.59 -13.46 43.27
C VAL A 378 -20.64 -14.28 44.58
N GLY A 379 -20.17 -13.67 45.63
CA GLY A 379 -20.20 -14.26 46.97
C GLY A 379 -21.64 -14.46 47.42
N ARG A 380 -21.92 -15.49 48.20
CA ARG A 380 -23.28 -15.76 48.70
C ARG A 380 -23.97 -14.55 49.34
N ASN A 381 -23.18 -13.62 49.89
CA ASN A 381 -23.68 -12.44 50.61
C ASN A 381 -23.67 -11.14 49.75
N ASP A 382 -23.13 -11.19 48.55
CA ASP A 382 -23.11 -10.05 47.62
C ASP A 382 -24.51 -9.76 47.07
N ALA A 383 -24.70 -8.53 46.55
CA ALA A 383 -25.94 -8.17 45.87
C ALA A 383 -26.15 -9.08 44.63
N CYS A 384 -27.37 -9.55 44.43
CA CYS A 384 -27.68 -10.43 43.33
C CYS A 384 -27.50 -9.71 41.95
N PRO A 385 -26.77 -10.27 41.00
CA PRO A 385 -26.54 -9.64 39.71
C PRO A 385 -27.80 -9.50 38.83
N CYS A 386 -28.95 -10.10 39.27
CA CYS A 386 -30.23 -9.93 38.56
C CYS A 386 -30.89 -8.56 38.84
N GLY A 387 -30.30 -7.72 39.71
CA GLY A 387 -30.86 -6.39 40.05
C GLY A 387 -32.00 -6.40 41.05
N SER A 388 -32.31 -7.54 41.68
CA SER A 388 -33.41 -7.66 42.65
C SER A 388 -33.19 -6.91 44.01
N GLY A 389 -31.99 -6.42 44.25
CA GLY A 389 -31.62 -5.79 45.56
C GLY A 389 -31.39 -6.81 46.68
N LEU A 390 -31.68 -8.09 46.49
CA LEU A 390 -31.47 -9.15 47.44
C LEU A 390 -30.04 -9.70 47.40
N LYS A 391 -29.61 -10.34 48.54
CA LYS A 391 -28.33 -11.09 48.54
C LYS A 391 -28.41 -12.28 47.62
N TYR A 392 -27.34 -12.61 46.93
CA TYR A 392 -27.28 -13.70 45.92
C TYR A 392 -27.81 -15.03 46.47
N LYS A 393 -27.48 -15.39 47.70
CA LYS A 393 -28.00 -16.62 48.38
C LYS A 393 -29.51 -16.61 48.66
N LYS A 394 -30.16 -15.44 48.58
CA LYS A 394 -31.61 -15.30 48.80
C LYS A 394 -32.39 -15.01 47.51
N CYS A 395 -31.74 -15.11 46.38
CA CYS A 395 -32.31 -14.84 45.05
C CYS A 395 -31.93 -15.97 44.08
N CYS A 396 -30.89 -15.79 43.31
CA CYS A 396 -30.54 -16.67 42.17
C CYS A 396 -29.60 -17.84 42.55
N LEU A 397 -29.24 -18.02 43.81
CA LEU A 397 -28.45 -19.15 44.29
C LEU A 397 -29.33 -20.29 44.87
N ASN A 398 -30.65 -20.11 45.01
CA ASN A 398 -31.58 -21.14 45.39
C ASN A 398 -32.09 -21.90 44.17
#